data_e48d4f90e32c9885880519a595fecd6f
#
_entry.id   e48d4f90e32c9885880519a595fecd6f
#
_cell.length_a   1.000
_cell.length_b   1.000
_cell.length_c   1.000
_cell.angle_alpha   90.00
_cell.angle_beta   90.00
_cell.angle_gamma   90.00
#
_symmetry.space_group_name_H-M   'P 1'
#
loop_
_entity.id
_entity.type
_entity.pdbx_description
1 polymer ?
#
loop_
_entity_poly.entity_id
_entity_poly.type
_entity_poly.pdbx_seq_one_letter_code
_entity_poly.pdbx_strand_id
1 'polypeptide(L)'
;MYEIVPEAGIRISKIKSLEDDIALSLSALGIRIIAPIPGKGTIGIEVPNKNRKIVSMKALISSKKFQDAEMELPLALGKTISNETLVADLTKMPHLLVAGATGQGKSVGINAIITSILYKKHPAEIKFILVDPKKVELTLFNKIERHYLAKLPD
;
A
#
# COMPACT_ATOMS: atom_id res chain seq x y z
N MET A 1 16.33 3.30 3.97
CA MET A 1 16.12 3.90 5.31
C MET A 1 17.45 3.91 6.03
N TYR A 2 17.80 5.03 6.65
CA TYR A 2 18.95 5.16 7.55
C TYR A 2 18.46 5.00 8.99
N GLU A 3 19.15 4.20 9.78
CA GLU A 3 18.87 4.05 11.21
C GLU A 3 19.98 4.77 11.99
N ILE A 4 19.59 5.70 12.85
CA ILE A 4 20.52 6.50 13.65
C ILE A 4 20.22 6.34 15.15
N VAL A 5 21.28 6.32 15.94
CA VAL A 5 21.21 6.35 17.40
C VAL A 5 21.50 7.78 17.84
N PRO A 6 20.53 8.51 18.40
CA PRO A 6 20.81 9.86 18.90
C PRO A 6 21.74 9.80 20.10
N GLU A 7 22.66 10.76 20.21
CA GLU A 7 23.46 10.91 21.41
C GLU A 7 22.59 11.26 22.64
N ALA A 8 23.08 10.88 23.81
CA ALA A 8 22.38 11.17 25.06
C ALA A 8 22.17 12.69 25.22
N GLY A 9 20.92 13.09 25.50
CA GLY A 9 20.54 14.49 25.67
C GLY A 9 20.03 15.18 24.41
N ILE A 10 20.10 14.58 23.21
CA ILE A 10 19.51 15.15 22.00
C ILE A 10 17.99 14.86 21.99
N ARG A 11 17.19 15.93 21.93
CA ARG A 11 15.74 15.83 21.86
C ARG A 11 15.30 15.42 20.44
N ILE A 12 14.41 14.43 20.34
CA ILE A 12 13.83 13.97 19.07
C ILE A 12 13.16 15.11 18.30
N SER A 13 12.52 16.05 19.02
CA SER A 13 11.90 17.23 18.40
C SER A 13 12.89 18.08 17.60
N LYS A 14 14.14 18.19 18.04
CA LYS A 14 15.20 18.92 17.33
C LYS A 14 15.54 18.20 16.01
N ILE A 15 15.57 16.88 16.00
CA ILE A 15 15.83 16.11 14.77
C ILE A 15 14.65 16.26 13.79
N LYS A 16 13.41 16.20 14.29
CA LYS A 16 12.22 16.42 13.46
C LYS A 16 12.15 17.81 12.86
N SER A 17 12.57 18.85 13.60
CA SER A 17 12.57 20.22 13.06
C SER A 17 13.61 20.45 11.96
N LEU A 18 14.57 19.53 11.78
CA LEU A 18 15.57 19.58 10.71
C LEU A 18 15.18 18.74 9.47
N GLU A 19 13.93 18.27 9.39
CA GLU A 19 13.48 17.39 8.31
C GLU A 19 13.69 18.01 6.93
N ASP A 20 13.32 19.27 6.75
CA ASP A 20 13.50 20.00 5.49
C ASP A 20 14.97 20.22 5.14
N ASP A 21 15.80 20.55 6.12
CA ASP A 21 17.25 20.75 5.92
C ASP A 21 17.95 19.44 5.54
N ILE A 22 17.55 18.34 6.16
CA ILE A 22 18.07 17.01 5.83
C ILE A 22 17.61 16.60 4.42
N ALA A 23 16.34 16.83 4.08
CA ALA A 23 15.81 16.56 2.73
C ALA A 23 16.57 17.35 1.67
N LEU A 24 16.82 18.63 1.91
CA LEU A 24 17.57 19.49 1.01
C LEU A 24 19.02 19.01 0.83
N SER A 25 19.70 18.69 1.93
CA SER A 25 21.09 18.20 1.90
C SER A 25 21.25 16.88 1.13
N LEU A 26 20.20 16.04 1.15
CA LEU A 26 20.16 14.77 0.41
C LEU A 26 19.60 14.91 -1.01
N SER A 27 19.28 16.14 -1.44
CA SER A 27 18.59 16.40 -2.73
C SER A 27 17.36 15.52 -2.93
N ALA A 28 16.61 15.26 -1.84
CA ALA A 28 15.41 14.45 -1.84
C ALA A 28 14.16 15.34 -1.93
N LEU A 29 13.14 14.88 -2.66
CA LEU A 29 11.83 15.58 -2.79
C LEU A 29 11.03 15.60 -1.47
N GLY A 30 11.51 14.91 -0.45
CA GLY A 30 10.96 14.80 0.88
C GLY A 30 11.55 13.57 1.57
N ILE A 31 11.59 13.62 2.88
CA ILE A 31 11.99 12.48 3.73
C ILE A 31 10.88 12.19 4.72
N ARG A 32 10.99 11.08 5.44
CA ARG A 32 10.10 10.77 6.57
C ARG A 32 10.94 10.36 7.76
N ILE A 33 10.72 11.01 8.89
CA ILE A 33 11.39 10.68 10.15
C ILE A 33 10.46 9.83 11.02
N ILE A 34 10.89 8.61 11.31
CA ILE A 34 10.21 7.66 12.21
C ILE A 34 10.96 7.69 13.54
N ALA A 35 10.35 8.25 14.56
CA ALA A 35 11.04 8.43 15.84
C ALA A 35 10.06 8.27 17.01
N PRO A 36 10.27 7.25 17.87
CA PRO A 36 11.24 6.14 17.70
C PRO A 36 10.77 5.09 16.67
N ILE A 37 11.69 4.26 16.18
CA ILE A 37 11.32 3.05 15.44
C ILE A 37 10.60 2.10 16.40
N PRO A 38 9.42 1.59 16.06
CA PRO A 38 8.69 0.65 16.91
C PRO A 38 9.55 -0.55 17.30
N GLY A 39 9.63 -0.83 18.61
CA GLY A 39 10.46 -1.91 19.17
C GLY A 39 11.97 -1.66 19.23
N LYS A 40 12.42 -0.46 18.81
CA LYS A 40 13.82 -0.03 18.88
C LYS A 40 13.92 1.36 19.47
N GLY A 41 14.97 1.66 20.22
CA GLY A 41 15.26 3.00 20.74
C GLY A 41 15.95 3.93 19.75
N THR A 42 15.89 3.63 18.45
CA THR A 42 16.58 4.33 17.37
C THR A 42 15.62 5.17 16.54
N ILE A 43 16.16 6.06 15.70
CA ILE A 43 15.41 6.92 14.80
C ILE A 43 15.66 6.45 13.36
N GLY A 44 14.58 6.26 12.58
CA GLY A 44 14.64 5.94 11.17
C GLY A 44 14.45 7.18 10.29
N ILE A 45 15.32 7.38 9.30
CA ILE A 45 15.14 8.39 8.26
C ILE A 45 14.91 7.67 6.94
N GLU A 46 13.68 7.75 6.42
CA GLU A 46 13.31 7.22 5.12
C GLU A 46 13.58 8.27 4.05
N VAL A 47 14.45 7.94 3.12
CA VAL A 47 14.77 8.78 1.97
C VAL A 47 14.26 8.07 0.71
N PRO A 48 13.49 8.72 -0.17
CA PRO A 48 13.05 8.13 -1.42
C PRO A 48 14.22 7.69 -2.29
N ASN A 49 14.09 6.52 -2.93
CA ASN A 49 15.12 6.07 -3.87
C ASN A 49 15.17 6.99 -5.09
N LYS A 50 16.36 7.36 -5.54
CA LYS A 50 16.59 8.12 -6.77
C LYS A 50 16.05 7.35 -7.99
N ASN A 51 16.29 6.05 -8.04
CA ASN A 51 15.79 5.14 -9.08
C ASN A 51 14.66 4.29 -8.51
N ARG A 52 13.43 4.76 -8.62
CA ARG A 52 12.24 4.03 -8.16
C ARG A 52 11.98 2.83 -9.04
N LYS A 53 11.78 1.67 -8.44
CA LYS A 53 11.39 0.43 -9.15
C LYS A 53 9.88 0.23 -9.00
N ILE A 54 9.23 -0.13 -10.11
CA ILE A 54 7.81 -0.52 -10.09
C ILE A 54 7.72 -1.94 -9.53
N VAL A 55 6.86 -2.13 -8.54
CA VAL A 55 6.55 -3.45 -7.99
C VAL A 55 5.45 -4.07 -8.84
N SER A 56 5.77 -5.17 -9.52
CA SER A 56 4.81 -5.88 -10.36
C SER A 56 3.73 -6.56 -9.52
N MET A 57 2.45 -6.36 -9.85
CA MET A 57 1.32 -7.06 -9.22
C MET A 57 1.46 -8.58 -9.36
N LYS A 58 1.90 -9.06 -10.53
CA LYS A 58 2.18 -10.49 -10.75
C LYS A 58 3.17 -11.05 -9.73
N ALA A 59 4.26 -10.33 -9.46
CA ALA A 59 5.25 -10.76 -8.47
C ALA A 59 4.68 -10.82 -7.04
N LEU A 60 3.76 -9.91 -6.71
CA LEU A 60 3.11 -9.89 -5.39
C LEU A 60 2.15 -11.07 -5.22
N ILE A 61 1.24 -11.27 -6.18
CA ILE A 61 0.25 -12.36 -6.10
C ILE A 61 0.89 -13.74 -6.23
N SER A 62 2.02 -13.87 -6.93
CA SER A 62 2.78 -15.13 -7.02
C SER A 62 3.70 -15.38 -5.82
N SER A 63 3.81 -14.42 -4.89
CA SER A 63 4.65 -14.61 -3.70
C SER A 63 4.06 -15.66 -2.77
N LYS A 64 4.93 -16.47 -2.15
CA LYS A 64 4.53 -17.49 -1.19
C LYS A 64 3.67 -16.88 -0.06
N LYS A 65 4.05 -15.71 0.43
CA LYS A 65 3.33 -14.99 1.50
C LYS A 65 1.87 -14.66 1.13
N PHE A 66 1.59 -14.35 -0.15
CA PHE A 66 0.22 -14.13 -0.61
C PHE A 66 -0.50 -15.45 -0.88
N GLN A 67 0.17 -16.40 -1.51
CA GLN A 67 -0.41 -17.71 -1.84
C GLN A 67 -0.81 -18.50 -0.60
N ASP A 68 0.02 -18.50 0.44
CA ASP A 68 -0.21 -19.23 1.69
C ASP A 68 -1.04 -18.41 2.71
N ALA A 69 -1.50 -17.19 2.36
CA ALA A 69 -2.28 -16.36 3.29
C ALA A 69 -3.66 -16.99 3.55
N GLU A 70 -3.94 -17.30 4.81
CA GLU A 70 -5.22 -17.84 5.30
C GLU A 70 -6.24 -16.73 5.65
N MET A 71 -5.99 -15.51 5.21
CA MET A 71 -6.85 -14.35 5.42
C MET A 71 -8.15 -14.49 4.63
N GLU A 72 -9.22 -13.95 5.16
CA GLU A 72 -10.54 -14.02 4.50
C GLU A 72 -10.55 -13.18 3.21
N LEU A 73 -10.05 -11.95 3.23
CA LEU A 73 -9.91 -11.08 2.05
C LEU A 73 -8.47 -10.54 1.93
N PRO A 74 -7.50 -11.35 1.48
CA PRO A 74 -6.11 -10.92 1.42
C PRO A 74 -5.87 -9.92 0.30
N LEU A 75 -5.18 -8.83 0.62
CA LEU A 75 -4.76 -7.78 -0.30
C LEU A 75 -3.24 -7.79 -0.44
N ALA A 76 -2.73 -7.89 -1.66
CA ALA A 76 -1.32 -7.72 -1.96
C ALA A 76 -1.05 -6.22 -2.21
N LEU A 77 -0.62 -5.49 -1.18
CA LEU A 77 -0.52 -4.02 -1.22
C LEU A 77 0.79 -3.51 -1.81
N GLY A 78 1.85 -4.33 -1.81
CA GLY A 78 3.15 -3.91 -2.29
C GLY A 78 4.30 -4.63 -1.58
N LYS A 79 5.42 -3.94 -1.44
CA LYS A 79 6.58 -4.42 -0.70
C LYS A 79 6.95 -3.46 0.41
N THR A 80 7.42 -4.00 1.52
CA THR A 80 8.00 -3.24 2.62
C THR A 80 9.38 -2.69 2.25
N ILE A 81 9.93 -1.85 3.11
CA ILE A 81 11.31 -1.35 2.97
C ILE A 81 12.37 -2.47 3.04
N SER A 82 12.04 -3.61 3.67
CA SER A 82 12.85 -4.84 3.69
C SER A 82 12.65 -5.72 2.45
N ASN A 83 11.94 -5.23 1.43
CA ASN A 83 11.62 -5.94 0.18
C ASN A 83 10.71 -7.16 0.34
N GLU A 84 10.04 -7.30 1.46
CA GLU A 84 9.04 -8.35 1.70
C GLU A 84 7.69 -7.98 1.13
N THR A 85 6.93 -8.95 0.62
CA THR A 85 5.55 -8.71 0.20
C THR A 85 4.67 -8.32 1.40
N LEU A 86 3.97 -7.19 1.29
CA LEU A 86 2.99 -6.75 2.28
C LEU A 86 1.62 -7.30 1.90
N VAL A 87 1.08 -8.15 2.77
CA VAL A 87 -0.28 -8.70 2.64
C VAL A 87 -1.09 -8.22 3.83
N ALA A 88 -2.30 -7.71 3.58
CA ALA A 88 -3.23 -7.28 4.61
C ALA A 88 -4.60 -7.93 4.40
N ASP A 89 -5.40 -8.04 5.46
CA ASP A 89 -6.76 -8.55 5.39
C ASP A 89 -7.76 -7.38 5.34
N LEU A 90 -8.54 -7.30 4.26
CA LEU A 90 -9.56 -6.26 4.09
C LEU A 90 -10.67 -6.37 5.14
N THR A 91 -10.98 -7.56 5.66
CA THR A 91 -12.01 -7.75 6.69
C THR A 91 -11.67 -7.00 7.99
N LYS A 92 -10.37 -6.79 8.25
CA LYS A 92 -9.90 -5.99 9.39
C LYS A 92 -9.93 -4.47 9.12
N MET A 93 -10.25 -4.08 7.91
CA MET A 93 -10.36 -2.69 7.44
C MET A 93 -11.69 -2.49 6.69
N PRO A 94 -12.86 -2.74 7.32
CA PRO A 94 -14.15 -2.83 6.62
C PRO A 94 -14.57 -1.51 5.94
N HIS A 95 -14.04 -0.38 6.39
CA HIS A 95 -14.26 0.96 5.81
C HIS A 95 -12.93 1.59 5.42
N LEU A 96 -12.29 1.04 4.38
CA LEU A 96 -11.02 1.55 3.88
C LEU A 96 -11.23 2.81 3.03
N LEU A 97 -10.68 3.93 3.48
CA LEU A 97 -10.59 5.16 2.70
C LEU A 97 -9.26 5.21 1.95
N VAL A 98 -9.33 5.33 0.62
CA VAL A 98 -8.15 5.51 -0.24
C VAL A 98 -8.22 6.89 -0.88
N ALA A 99 -7.29 7.76 -0.56
CA ALA A 99 -7.21 9.12 -1.08
C ALA A 99 -5.87 9.37 -1.76
N GLY A 100 -5.87 10.27 -2.74
CA GLY A 100 -4.66 10.70 -3.44
C GLY A 100 -4.98 11.74 -4.50
N ALA A 101 -4.05 12.66 -4.75
CA ALA A 101 -4.16 13.60 -5.85
C ALA A 101 -4.10 12.89 -7.21
N THR A 102 -4.50 13.58 -8.25
CA THR A 102 -4.43 13.05 -9.62
C THR A 102 -3.01 12.59 -9.97
N GLY A 103 -2.87 11.40 -10.50
CA GLY A 103 -1.58 10.79 -10.86
C GLY A 103 -0.82 10.13 -9.70
N GLN A 104 -1.32 10.18 -8.47
CA GLN A 104 -0.66 9.57 -7.30
C GLN A 104 -0.98 8.08 -7.10
N GLY A 105 -1.63 7.44 -8.07
CA GLY A 105 -1.84 6.00 -8.08
C GLY A 105 -3.08 5.49 -7.34
N LYS A 106 -4.05 6.36 -6.97
CA LYS A 106 -5.31 5.95 -6.34
C LYS A 106 -6.03 4.84 -7.12
N SER A 107 -6.24 5.04 -8.41
CA SER A 107 -6.90 4.05 -9.29
C SER A 107 -6.08 2.77 -9.43
N VAL A 108 -4.75 2.88 -9.47
CA VAL A 108 -3.86 1.71 -9.47
C VAL A 108 -3.99 0.93 -8.17
N GLY A 109 -4.09 1.62 -7.03
CA GLY A 109 -4.31 1.00 -5.72
C GLY A 109 -5.65 0.26 -5.64
N ILE A 110 -6.75 0.87 -6.13
CA ILE A 110 -8.07 0.23 -6.18
C ILE A 110 -8.03 -1.01 -7.08
N ASN A 111 -7.40 -0.91 -8.26
CA ASN A 111 -7.24 -2.04 -9.16
C ASN A 111 -6.41 -3.17 -8.53
N ALA A 112 -5.37 -2.84 -7.77
CA ALA A 112 -4.57 -3.83 -7.04
C ALA A 112 -5.39 -4.56 -5.96
N ILE A 113 -6.27 -3.84 -5.24
CA ILE A 113 -7.20 -4.42 -4.26
C ILE A 113 -8.13 -5.41 -4.94
N ILE A 114 -8.85 -4.98 -5.98
CA ILE A 114 -9.80 -5.84 -6.71
C ILE A 114 -9.07 -7.06 -7.29
N THR A 115 -7.90 -6.85 -7.93
CA THR A 115 -7.11 -7.93 -8.52
C THR A 115 -6.66 -8.93 -7.46
N SER A 116 -6.24 -8.49 -6.27
CA SER A 116 -5.85 -9.38 -5.17
C SER A 116 -6.99 -10.35 -4.81
N ILE A 117 -8.19 -9.81 -4.67
CA ILE A 117 -9.37 -10.60 -4.29
C ILE A 117 -9.76 -11.57 -5.41
N LEU A 118 -9.76 -11.11 -6.68
CA LEU A 118 -10.07 -11.95 -7.84
C LEU A 118 -9.12 -13.15 -7.98
N TYR A 119 -7.86 -12.98 -7.59
CA TYR A 119 -6.88 -14.08 -7.64
C TYR A 119 -6.95 -15.05 -6.47
N LYS A 120 -7.59 -14.66 -5.37
CA LYS A 120 -7.62 -15.48 -4.16
C LYS A 120 -8.98 -16.11 -3.89
N LYS A 121 -10.06 -15.49 -4.35
CA LYS A 121 -11.43 -15.89 -4.01
C LYS A 121 -12.22 -16.35 -5.22
N HIS A 122 -13.01 -17.41 -5.02
CA HIS A 122 -13.94 -17.92 -6.03
C HIS A 122 -15.20 -17.05 -6.09
N PRO A 123 -15.88 -16.92 -7.27
CA PRO A 123 -17.11 -16.14 -7.39
C PRO A 123 -18.28 -16.60 -6.50
N ALA A 124 -18.22 -17.82 -6.01
CA ALA A 124 -19.21 -18.33 -5.03
C ALA A 124 -18.99 -17.76 -3.61
N GLU A 125 -17.77 -17.33 -3.30
CA GLU A 125 -17.39 -16.80 -1.98
C GLU A 125 -17.57 -15.29 -1.89
N ILE A 126 -17.47 -14.57 -3.02
CA ILE A 126 -17.48 -13.10 -3.03
C ILE A 126 -18.24 -12.54 -4.23
N LYS A 127 -18.91 -11.43 -4.01
CA LYS A 127 -19.50 -10.56 -5.03
C LYS A 127 -19.10 -9.13 -4.82
N PHE A 128 -18.83 -8.41 -5.90
CA PHE A 128 -18.52 -6.98 -5.87
C PHE A 128 -19.74 -6.14 -6.24
N ILE A 129 -19.88 -5.02 -5.57
CA ILE A 129 -20.69 -3.89 -6.01
C ILE A 129 -19.71 -2.77 -6.32
N LEU A 130 -19.58 -2.40 -7.59
CA LEU A 130 -18.64 -1.39 -8.06
C LEU A 130 -19.40 -0.15 -8.52
N VAL A 131 -19.11 1.00 -7.93
CA VAL A 131 -19.71 2.28 -8.28
C VAL A 131 -18.62 3.22 -8.81
N ASP A 132 -18.68 3.53 -10.11
CA ASP A 132 -17.76 4.46 -10.77
C ASP A 132 -18.55 5.60 -11.40
N PRO A 133 -18.73 6.74 -10.69
CA PRO A 133 -19.52 7.87 -11.19
C PRO A 133 -18.95 8.47 -12.47
N LYS A 134 -17.65 8.35 -12.70
CA LYS A 134 -16.97 8.89 -13.88
C LYS A 134 -16.90 7.91 -15.05
N LYS A 135 -17.17 6.62 -14.81
CA LYS A 135 -17.09 5.52 -15.78
C LYS A 135 -15.73 5.38 -16.48
N VAL A 136 -14.64 5.66 -15.79
CA VAL A 136 -13.28 5.65 -16.35
C VAL A 136 -12.30 4.75 -15.59
N GLU A 137 -12.52 4.50 -14.28
CA GLU A 137 -11.55 3.79 -13.45
C GLU A 137 -11.81 2.28 -13.39
N LEU A 138 -13.09 1.85 -13.40
CA LEU A 138 -13.50 0.48 -13.18
C LEU A 138 -13.98 -0.26 -14.44
N THR A 139 -13.88 0.35 -15.60
CA THR A 139 -14.31 -0.23 -16.89
C THR A 139 -13.63 -1.55 -17.23
N LEU A 140 -12.40 -1.76 -16.74
CA LEU A 140 -11.66 -3.01 -16.91
C LEU A 140 -12.39 -4.22 -16.30
N PHE A 141 -13.22 -3.99 -15.27
CA PHE A 141 -13.94 -5.04 -14.54
C PHE A 141 -15.33 -5.35 -15.10
N ASN A 142 -15.79 -4.66 -16.16
CA ASN A 142 -17.09 -4.97 -16.78
C ASN A 142 -17.17 -6.42 -17.29
N LYS A 143 -16.02 -7.01 -17.68
CA LYS A 143 -15.97 -8.39 -18.19
C LYS A 143 -16.22 -9.46 -17.13
N ILE A 144 -16.14 -9.14 -15.84
CA ILE A 144 -16.40 -10.07 -14.75
C ILE A 144 -17.86 -10.03 -14.25
N GLU A 145 -18.75 -9.28 -14.93
CA GLU A 145 -20.15 -9.08 -14.58
C GLU A 145 -20.88 -10.40 -14.32
N ARG A 146 -20.71 -11.39 -15.19
CA ARG A 146 -21.41 -12.68 -15.07
C ARG A 146 -21.02 -13.53 -13.86
N HIS A 147 -19.87 -13.27 -13.27
CA HIS A 147 -19.29 -14.11 -12.25
C HIS A 147 -19.17 -13.41 -10.91
N TYR A 148 -18.53 -12.25 -10.88
CA TYR A 148 -18.12 -11.57 -9.66
C TYR A 148 -18.96 -10.35 -9.29
N LEU A 149 -19.70 -9.74 -10.22
CA LEU A 149 -20.54 -8.59 -9.87
C LEU A 149 -21.89 -9.06 -9.30
N ALA A 150 -22.31 -8.38 -8.24
CA ALA A 150 -23.66 -8.54 -7.73
C ALA A 150 -24.65 -7.91 -8.72
N LYS A 151 -25.72 -8.62 -9.03
CA LYS A 151 -26.85 -8.03 -9.77
C LYS A 151 -27.70 -7.24 -8.79
N LEU A 152 -28.04 -6.01 -9.16
CA LEU A 152 -29.11 -5.28 -8.48
C LEU A 152 -30.43 -6.01 -8.79
N PRO A 153 -31.36 -6.10 -7.83
CA PRO A 153 -32.71 -6.58 -8.14
C PRO A 153 -33.34 -5.62 -9.15
N ASP A 154 -34.02 -6.19 -10.16
CA ASP A 154 -34.78 -5.46 -11.15
C ASP A 154 -35.94 -4.71 -10.49
#